data_972795ac301d32bbb10175a6041e179f
#
_entry.id   972795ac301d32bbb10175a6041e179f
#
_cell.length_a   1.000
_cell.length_b   1.000
_cell.length_c   1.000
_cell.angle_alpha   90.00
_cell.angle_beta   90.00
_cell.angle_gamma   90.00
#
_symmetry.space_group_name_H-M   'P 1'
#
loop_
_entity.id
_entity.type
_entity.pdbx_description
1 polymer ?
#
loop_
_entity_poly.entity_id
_entity_poly.type
_entity_poly.pdbx_seq_one_letter_code
_entity_poly.pdbx_strand_id
1 'polypeptide(L)'
;SDYWTADNEYKRQSYYLNHWFMRHRLSTAFDLAGNPLTLGYIIEYKHNRLHDPQQTATSSYWLHTLEPSYQIQWSSGNVELLLPVEYTISRCGWRKEKDQKVLFSPSLDFTQQISYLLRMETSVAYNQNASNADPWFNGTMMNNYRTFTTGIDSLSVQRVALANLRLSYLNTITLFSWNVYVGWTRSTSDHYLKSLYMPDYTLFVPVWNDRTK
;
A
#
# COMPACT_ATOMS: atom_id res chain seq x y z
N SER A 1 -9.72 -24.83 -8.20
CA SER A 1 -10.74 -24.89 -7.13
C SER A 1 -12.06 -25.44 -7.71
N ASP A 2 -12.73 -26.26 -6.92
CA ASP A 2 -13.91 -27.01 -7.31
C ASP A 2 -15.10 -26.55 -6.44
N TYR A 3 -16.30 -26.45 -7.03
CA TYR A 3 -17.51 -26.09 -6.30
C TYR A 3 -18.76 -26.75 -6.90
N TRP A 4 -19.81 -26.86 -6.08
CA TRP A 4 -21.10 -27.37 -6.47
C TRP A 4 -22.09 -26.22 -6.64
N THR A 5 -22.91 -26.28 -7.69
CA THR A 5 -24.04 -25.36 -7.90
C THR A 5 -25.32 -25.95 -7.31
N ALA A 6 -26.39 -25.13 -7.22
CA ALA A 6 -27.70 -25.56 -6.76
C ALA A 6 -28.30 -26.72 -7.60
N ASP A 7 -27.87 -26.86 -8.85
CA ASP A 7 -28.30 -27.95 -9.76
C ASP A 7 -27.48 -29.23 -9.64
N ASN A 8 -26.64 -29.35 -8.58
CA ASN A 8 -25.71 -30.47 -8.36
C ASN A 8 -24.70 -30.67 -9.48
N GLU A 9 -24.47 -29.68 -10.32
CA GLU A 9 -23.38 -29.71 -11.31
C GLU A 9 -22.05 -29.39 -10.63
N TYR A 10 -21.07 -30.28 -10.83
CA TYR A 10 -19.71 -30.04 -10.41
C TYR A 10 -19.03 -29.05 -11.38
N LYS A 11 -18.64 -27.89 -10.89
CA LYS A 11 -17.87 -26.91 -11.64
C LYS A 11 -16.47 -26.78 -11.09
N ARG A 12 -15.50 -26.74 -12.00
CA ARG A 12 -14.09 -26.59 -11.69
C ARG A 12 -13.56 -25.34 -12.37
N GLN A 13 -12.97 -24.46 -11.60
CA GLN A 13 -12.18 -23.35 -12.10
C GLN A 13 -10.70 -23.64 -11.87
N SER A 14 -9.92 -23.66 -12.94
CA SER A 14 -8.45 -23.75 -12.84
C SER A 14 -7.85 -22.54 -13.52
N TYR A 15 -6.91 -21.87 -12.83
CA TYR A 15 -6.20 -20.74 -13.38
C TYR A 15 -4.72 -20.83 -13.04
N TYR A 16 -3.88 -20.24 -13.91
CA TYR A 16 -2.45 -20.10 -13.72
C TYR A 16 -2.12 -18.62 -13.70
N LEU A 17 -1.43 -18.17 -12.65
CA LEU A 17 -0.90 -16.82 -12.53
C LEU A 17 0.60 -16.84 -12.79
N ASN A 18 1.03 -16.22 -13.88
CA ASN A 18 2.42 -15.93 -14.14
C ASN A 18 2.71 -14.50 -13.70
N HIS A 19 3.64 -14.36 -12.79
CA HIS A 19 4.07 -13.09 -12.25
C HIS A 19 5.53 -12.83 -12.59
N TRP A 20 5.82 -11.67 -13.18
CA TRP A 20 7.17 -11.20 -13.42
C TRP A 20 7.35 -9.83 -12.76
N PHE A 21 8.47 -9.65 -12.06
CA PHE A 21 8.75 -8.49 -11.23
C PHE A 21 10.19 -8.03 -11.43
N MET A 22 10.39 -6.73 -11.59
CA MET A 22 11.69 -6.08 -11.65
C MET A 22 11.66 -4.82 -10.78
N ARG A 23 12.69 -4.62 -9.98
CA ARG A 23 12.87 -3.42 -9.17
C ARG A 23 14.33 -2.99 -9.17
N HIS A 24 14.55 -1.70 -9.46
CA HIS A 24 15.86 -1.05 -9.34
C HIS A 24 15.73 0.14 -8.40
N ARG A 25 16.76 0.35 -7.58
CA ARG A 25 16.87 1.52 -6.70
C ARG A 25 18.23 2.15 -6.90
N LEU A 26 18.21 3.47 -7.12
CA LEU A 26 19.38 4.34 -7.13
C LEU A 26 19.22 5.34 -6.00
N SER A 27 20.30 5.63 -5.28
CA SER A 27 20.27 6.66 -4.23
C SER A 27 21.58 7.41 -4.20
N THR A 28 21.49 8.70 -3.89
CA THR A 28 22.64 9.56 -3.68
C THR A 28 22.39 10.42 -2.44
N ALA A 29 23.45 10.75 -1.72
CA ALA A 29 23.38 11.59 -0.54
C ALA A 29 24.31 12.79 -0.72
N PHE A 30 23.86 13.95 -0.26
CA PHE A 30 24.57 15.20 -0.25
C PHE A 30 24.60 15.73 1.19
N ASP A 31 25.69 16.40 1.56
CA ASP A 31 25.71 17.17 2.78
C ASP A 31 25.12 18.56 2.50
N LEU A 32 24.06 18.92 3.23
CA LEU A 32 23.45 20.24 3.18
C LEU A 32 23.49 20.86 4.56
N ALA A 33 24.40 21.82 4.74
CA ALA A 33 24.63 22.51 6.03
C ALA A 33 24.93 21.53 7.21
N GLY A 34 25.75 20.51 6.96
CA GLY A 34 26.11 19.51 7.97
C GLY A 34 25.06 18.46 8.24
N ASN A 35 24.02 18.37 7.41
CA ASN A 35 22.94 17.40 7.52
C ASN A 35 22.74 16.66 6.19
N PRO A 36 22.44 15.34 6.23
CA PRO A 36 22.28 14.58 5.01
C PRO A 36 20.95 14.87 4.28
N LEU A 37 21.04 15.26 3.02
CA LEU A 37 19.97 15.26 2.05
C LEU A 37 20.14 14.03 1.17
N THR A 38 19.20 13.10 1.19
CA THR A 38 19.22 11.91 0.34
C THR A 38 18.18 12.01 -0.75
N LEU A 39 18.55 11.66 -1.97
CA LEU A 39 17.63 11.50 -3.09
C LEU A 39 17.64 10.04 -3.52
N GLY A 40 16.51 9.37 -3.34
CA GLY A 40 16.25 8.02 -3.82
C GLY A 40 15.40 8.04 -5.08
N TYR A 41 15.69 7.15 -6.03
CA TYR A 41 14.81 6.87 -7.17
C TYR A 41 14.61 5.38 -7.32
N ILE A 42 13.34 4.96 -7.37
CA ILE A 42 12.95 3.58 -7.55
C ILE A 42 12.15 3.47 -8.83
N ILE A 43 12.50 2.48 -9.65
CA ILE A 43 11.70 2.02 -10.77
C ILE A 43 11.28 0.58 -10.52
N GLU A 44 10.01 0.32 -10.68
CA GLU A 44 9.41 -1.00 -10.46
C GLU A 44 8.51 -1.36 -11.65
N TYR A 45 8.66 -2.57 -12.15
CA TYR A 45 7.78 -3.11 -13.17
C TYR A 45 7.21 -4.44 -12.70
N LYS A 46 5.90 -4.58 -12.84
CA LYS A 46 5.16 -5.83 -12.60
C LYS A 46 4.37 -6.21 -13.84
N HIS A 47 4.42 -7.46 -14.20
CA HIS A 47 3.59 -8.03 -15.25
C HIS A 47 2.93 -9.29 -14.74
N ASN A 48 1.59 -9.29 -14.79
CA ASN A 48 0.77 -10.42 -14.39
C ASN A 48 0.04 -10.96 -15.62
N ARG A 49 0.04 -12.27 -15.77
CA ARG A 49 -0.76 -12.98 -16.74
C ARG A 49 -1.58 -14.04 -16.05
N LEU A 50 -2.85 -13.81 -15.94
CA LEU A 50 -3.83 -14.78 -15.45
C LEU A 50 -4.38 -15.55 -16.65
N HIS A 51 -4.22 -16.86 -16.64
CA HIS A 51 -4.78 -17.76 -17.66
C HIS A 51 -5.85 -18.63 -17.02
N ASP A 52 -7.06 -18.51 -17.54
CA ASP A 52 -8.23 -19.35 -17.28
C ASP A 52 -8.56 -20.06 -18.60
N PRO A 53 -9.08 -21.30 -18.63
CA PRO A 53 -9.50 -22.00 -19.84
C PRO A 53 -10.43 -21.20 -20.75
N GLN A 54 -11.19 -20.26 -20.20
CA GLN A 54 -12.15 -19.43 -20.96
C GLN A 54 -11.58 -18.08 -21.38
N GLN A 55 -10.57 -17.56 -20.66
CA GLN A 55 -10.02 -16.22 -20.94
C GLN A 55 -8.59 -16.07 -20.43
N THR A 56 -7.85 -15.18 -21.06
CA THR A 56 -6.54 -14.75 -20.57
C THR A 56 -6.60 -13.27 -20.25
N ALA A 57 -6.27 -12.91 -19.02
CA ALA A 57 -6.15 -11.53 -18.59
C ALA A 57 -4.67 -11.18 -18.38
N THR A 58 -4.25 -10.03 -18.88
CA THR A 58 -2.90 -9.53 -18.69
C THR A 58 -2.98 -8.15 -18.03
N SER A 59 -2.11 -7.89 -17.09
CA SER A 59 -1.91 -6.57 -16.51
C SER A 59 -0.44 -6.23 -16.43
N SER A 60 -0.10 -4.98 -16.65
CA SER A 60 1.24 -4.47 -16.45
C SER A 60 1.19 -3.17 -15.65
N TYR A 61 2.18 -3.01 -14.79
CA TYR A 61 2.26 -1.92 -13.84
C TYR A 61 3.69 -1.37 -13.80
N TRP A 62 3.82 -0.08 -14.01
CA TRP A 62 5.06 0.67 -13.83
C TRP A 62 4.91 1.63 -12.66
N LEU A 63 5.87 1.62 -11.79
CA LEU A 63 5.99 2.54 -10.67
C LEU A 63 7.32 3.26 -10.75
N HIS A 64 7.29 4.57 -10.71
CA HIS A 64 8.44 5.45 -10.58
C HIS A 64 8.30 6.21 -9.27
N THR A 65 9.21 6.02 -8.34
CA THR A 65 9.19 6.72 -7.06
C THR A 65 10.43 7.58 -6.91
N LEU A 66 10.23 8.86 -6.65
CA LEU A 66 11.28 9.78 -6.21
C LEU A 66 11.14 9.96 -4.70
N GLU A 67 12.21 9.65 -3.96
CA GLU A 67 12.24 9.66 -2.48
C GLU A 67 13.26 10.67 -1.96
N PRO A 68 12.98 11.98 -1.96
CA PRO A 68 13.81 12.93 -1.24
C PRO A 68 13.60 12.80 0.27
N SER A 69 14.70 12.73 1.02
CA SER A 69 14.68 12.77 2.49
C SER A 69 15.72 13.75 3.01
N TYR A 70 15.36 14.45 4.06
CA TYR A 70 16.25 15.38 4.73
C TYR A 70 16.20 15.13 6.22
N GLN A 71 17.39 14.97 6.83
CA GLN A 71 17.52 14.70 8.25
C GLN A 71 18.32 15.82 8.91
N ILE A 72 17.78 16.40 9.96
CA ILE A 72 18.47 17.36 10.83
C ILE A 72 18.78 16.66 12.14
N GLN A 73 20.05 16.70 12.54
CA GLN A 73 20.52 16.12 13.80
C GLN A 73 21.10 17.17 14.74
N TRP A 74 20.82 17.04 16.03
CA TRP A 74 21.43 17.81 17.09
C TRP A 74 21.77 16.90 18.28
N SER A 75 22.46 17.43 19.29
CA SER A 75 23.01 16.64 20.40
C SER A 75 21.98 15.78 21.16
N SER A 76 20.73 16.20 21.20
CA SER A 76 19.67 15.55 21.97
C SER A 76 18.52 14.98 21.12
N GLY A 77 18.59 15.05 19.79
CA GLY A 77 17.52 14.55 18.94
C GLY A 77 17.77 14.64 17.46
N ASN A 78 16.76 14.30 16.70
CA ASN A 78 16.74 14.42 15.25
C ASN A 78 15.30 14.62 14.72
N VAL A 79 15.22 15.22 13.55
CA VAL A 79 14.02 15.23 12.73
C VAL A 79 14.35 14.69 11.36
N GLU A 80 13.50 13.85 10.82
CA GLU A 80 13.61 13.31 9.47
C GLU A 80 12.33 13.64 8.71
N LEU A 81 12.48 14.27 7.56
CA LEU A 81 11.40 14.58 6.61
C LEU A 81 11.61 13.72 5.37
N LEU A 82 10.63 12.92 5.01
CA LEU A 82 10.59 12.10 3.80
C LEU A 82 9.41 12.54 2.92
N LEU A 83 9.67 12.81 1.64
CA LEU A 83 8.69 13.36 0.70
C LEU A 83 8.57 12.52 -0.59
N PRO A 84 8.17 11.25 -0.51
CA PRO A 84 8.08 10.40 -1.70
C PRO A 84 6.97 10.87 -2.62
N VAL A 85 7.31 10.94 -3.92
CA VAL A 85 6.37 11.15 -5.01
C VAL A 85 6.40 9.93 -5.91
N GLU A 86 5.27 9.31 -6.08
CA GLU A 86 5.11 8.12 -6.91
C GLU A 86 4.30 8.44 -8.17
N TYR A 87 4.80 8.02 -9.32
CA TYR A 87 4.07 8.04 -10.57
C TYR A 87 3.81 6.62 -11.04
N THR A 88 2.55 6.27 -11.10
CA THR A 88 2.08 4.94 -11.44
C THR A 88 1.41 4.93 -12.80
N ILE A 89 1.83 4.00 -13.66
CA ILE A 89 1.19 3.73 -14.95
C ILE A 89 0.74 2.28 -14.96
N SER A 90 -0.50 2.07 -15.28
CA SER A 90 -1.06 0.75 -15.32
C SER A 90 -1.82 0.49 -16.61
N ARG A 91 -1.76 -0.74 -17.10
CA ARG A 91 -2.45 -1.22 -18.28
C ARG A 91 -3.10 -2.56 -18.00
N CYS A 92 -4.37 -2.67 -18.35
CA CYS A 92 -5.08 -3.94 -18.39
C CYS A 92 -5.27 -4.36 -19.85
N GLY A 93 -5.05 -5.63 -20.15
CA GLY A 93 -5.08 -6.14 -21.53
C GLY A 93 -6.43 -6.01 -22.25
N TRP A 94 -7.53 -5.87 -21.50
CA TRP A 94 -8.88 -5.67 -22.05
C TRP A 94 -9.28 -4.19 -22.19
N ARG A 95 -8.49 -3.26 -21.65
CA ARG A 95 -8.71 -1.81 -21.76
C ARG A 95 -7.70 -1.19 -22.70
N LYS A 96 -8.18 -0.33 -23.62
CA LYS A 96 -7.30 0.45 -24.50
C LYS A 96 -6.61 1.60 -23.74
N GLU A 97 -7.23 2.10 -22.68
CA GLU A 97 -6.76 3.23 -21.90
C GLU A 97 -5.77 2.79 -20.82
N LYS A 98 -4.79 3.62 -20.57
CA LYS A 98 -3.85 3.48 -19.46
C LYS A 98 -4.38 4.27 -18.27
N ASP A 99 -4.38 3.67 -17.10
CA ASP A 99 -4.60 4.39 -15.86
C ASP A 99 -3.27 4.99 -15.37
N GLN A 100 -3.29 6.25 -14.98
CA GLN A 100 -2.13 6.99 -14.48
C GLN A 100 -2.52 7.70 -13.20
N LYS A 101 -1.66 7.61 -12.19
CA LYS A 101 -1.84 8.29 -10.90
C LYS A 101 -0.51 8.87 -10.44
N VAL A 102 -0.58 10.05 -9.85
CA VAL A 102 0.52 10.64 -9.08
C VAL A 102 0.11 10.59 -7.62
N LEU A 103 0.95 10.01 -6.78
CA LEU A 103 0.72 9.85 -5.36
C LEU A 103 1.82 10.59 -4.60
N PHE A 104 1.46 11.18 -3.47
CA PHE A 104 2.38 11.89 -2.60
C PHE A 104 2.19 11.41 -1.16
N SER A 105 3.26 10.88 -0.57
CA SER A 105 3.21 10.16 0.71
C SER A 105 4.20 10.75 1.73
N PRO A 106 4.04 12.01 2.17
CA PRO A 106 4.95 12.66 3.09
C PRO A 106 4.94 12.03 4.47
N SER A 107 6.12 11.96 5.11
CA SER A 107 6.25 11.61 6.52
C SER A 107 7.26 12.48 7.24
N LEU A 108 7.01 12.68 8.52
CA LEU A 108 7.87 13.42 9.45
C LEU A 108 8.06 12.56 10.69
N ASP A 109 9.31 12.24 10.98
CA ASP A 109 9.71 11.55 12.20
C ASP A 109 10.55 12.49 13.05
N PHE A 110 10.17 12.63 14.31
CA PHE A 110 10.84 13.49 15.30
C PHE A 110 11.21 12.67 16.53
N THR A 111 12.46 12.77 16.95
CA THR A 111 12.99 12.15 18.17
C THR A 111 13.69 13.20 19.00
N GLN A 112 13.35 13.28 20.28
CA GLN A 112 13.96 14.21 21.23
C GLN A 112 14.22 13.52 22.56
N GLN A 113 15.47 13.59 23.01
CA GLN A 113 15.83 13.29 24.38
C GLN A 113 15.54 14.54 25.24
N ILE A 114 14.43 14.50 26.00
CA ILE A 114 13.99 15.63 26.84
C ILE A 114 14.90 15.75 28.09
N SER A 115 15.26 14.60 28.65
CA SER A 115 16.21 14.50 29.72
C SER A 115 16.98 13.17 29.61
N TYR A 116 17.99 12.95 30.44
CA TYR A 116 18.73 11.67 30.45
C TYR A 116 17.85 10.43 30.74
N LEU A 117 16.63 10.64 31.28
CA LEU A 117 15.67 9.57 31.59
C LEU A 117 14.45 9.55 30.66
N LEU A 118 14.15 10.65 29.95
CA LEU A 118 12.89 10.80 29.20
C LEU A 118 13.18 11.09 27.73
N ARG A 119 12.64 10.23 26.88
CA ARG A 119 12.69 10.34 25.42
C ARG A 119 11.28 10.46 24.83
N MET A 120 11.13 11.35 23.86
CA MET A 120 9.93 11.53 23.06
C MET A 120 10.20 11.16 21.60
N GLU A 121 9.30 10.39 21.02
CA GLU A 121 9.28 10.04 19.59
C GLU A 121 7.90 10.39 19.04
N THR A 122 7.87 11.09 17.93
CA THR A 122 6.63 11.46 17.25
C THR A 122 6.77 11.14 15.77
N SER A 123 5.78 10.51 15.19
CA SER A 123 5.70 10.30 13.75
C SER A 123 4.36 10.75 13.20
N VAL A 124 4.39 11.47 12.09
CA VAL A 124 3.21 11.87 11.33
C VAL A 124 3.43 11.49 9.89
N ALA A 125 2.49 10.77 9.29
CA ALA A 125 2.59 10.38 7.89
C ALA A 125 1.22 10.41 7.19
N TYR A 126 1.28 10.69 5.90
CA TYR A 126 0.17 10.57 4.98
C TYR A 126 0.58 9.68 3.83
N ASN A 127 0.09 8.47 3.81
CA ASN A 127 0.43 7.45 2.82
C ASN A 127 -0.67 7.33 1.78
N GLN A 128 -0.30 7.37 0.52
CA GLN A 128 -1.17 7.06 -0.61
C GLN A 128 -0.65 5.80 -1.29
N ASN A 129 -1.48 4.78 -1.37
CA ASN A 129 -1.12 3.53 -2.03
C ASN A 129 -2.09 3.29 -3.19
N ALA A 130 -1.57 3.17 -4.41
CA ALA A 130 -2.36 2.62 -5.49
C ALA A 130 -2.65 1.15 -5.19
N SER A 131 -3.89 0.71 -5.39
CA SER A 131 -4.21 -0.70 -5.26
C SER A 131 -3.33 -1.48 -6.23
N ASN A 132 -2.57 -2.43 -5.68
CA ASN A 132 -1.73 -3.30 -6.47
C ASN A 132 -2.56 -4.03 -7.55
N ALA A 133 -1.93 -4.27 -8.68
CA ALA A 133 -2.49 -4.92 -9.87
C ALA A 133 -2.99 -6.37 -9.64
N ASP A 134 -2.89 -6.92 -8.45
CA ASP A 134 -3.23 -8.31 -8.16
C ASP A 134 -4.72 -8.68 -8.36
N PRO A 135 -5.70 -7.78 -8.16
CA PRO A 135 -7.09 -8.07 -8.53
C PRO A 135 -7.51 -7.56 -9.90
N TRP A 136 -6.57 -7.18 -10.79
CA TRP A 136 -6.88 -6.63 -12.11
C TRP A 136 -7.17 -7.74 -13.11
N PHE A 137 -8.37 -8.27 -13.05
CA PHE A 137 -8.90 -9.19 -14.03
C PHE A 137 -10.34 -8.82 -14.33
N ASN A 138 -10.74 -9.06 -15.58
CA ASN A 138 -12.12 -8.90 -15.99
C ASN A 138 -12.82 -10.23 -15.76
N GLY A 139 -13.68 -10.30 -14.76
CA GLY A 139 -14.44 -11.50 -14.46
C GLY A 139 -14.54 -11.80 -12.98
N THR A 140 -14.96 -12.99 -12.67
CA THR A 140 -15.15 -13.47 -11.30
C THR A 140 -14.18 -14.61 -11.04
N MET A 141 -13.41 -14.48 -9.98
CA MET A 141 -12.48 -15.48 -9.51
C MET A 141 -13.00 -16.15 -8.26
N MET A 142 -12.92 -17.46 -8.21
CA MET A 142 -13.30 -18.24 -7.04
C MET A 142 -12.14 -18.27 -6.05
N ASN A 143 -12.33 -17.69 -4.86
CA ASN A 143 -11.34 -17.73 -3.78
C ASN A 143 -11.42 -19.04 -2.99
N ASN A 144 -12.64 -19.54 -2.81
CA ASN A 144 -12.95 -20.86 -2.26
C ASN A 144 -14.33 -21.32 -2.78
N TYR A 145 -14.75 -22.52 -2.42
CA TYR A 145 -15.97 -23.11 -2.93
C TYR A 145 -17.28 -22.31 -2.69
N ARG A 146 -17.25 -21.31 -1.81
CA ARG A 146 -18.39 -20.43 -1.50
C ARG A 146 -18.08 -18.95 -1.62
N THR A 147 -16.92 -18.57 -2.08
CA THR A 147 -16.50 -17.17 -2.10
C THR A 147 -15.90 -16.80 -3.44
N PHE A 148 -16.48 -15.82 -4.07
CA PHE A 148 -16.03 -15.27 -5.34
C PHE A 148 -15.66 -13.81 -5.21
N THR A 149 -14.72 -13.35 -5.99
CA THR A 149 -14.34 -11.93 -6.07
C THR A 149 -14.35 -11.49 -7.52
N THR A 150 -15.00 -10.37 -7.79
CA THR A 150 -14.93 -9.70 -9.09
C THR A 150 -13.71 -8.80 -9.09
N GLY A 151 -12.99 -8.78 -10.21
CA GLY A 151 -11.83 -7.92 -10.39
C GLY A 151 -12.18 -6.44 -10.49
N ILE A 152 -11.16 -5.61 -10.32
CA ILE A 152 -11.24 -4.15 -10.47
C ILE A 152 -10.67 -3.78 -11.84
N ASP A 153 -11.32 -2.88 -12.55
CA ASP A 153 -10.94 -2.45 -13.89
C ASP A 153 -10.10 -1.17 -13.93
N SER A 154 -9.82 -0.55 -12.79
CA SER A 154 -9.10 0.73 -12.69
C SER A 154 -8.26 0.84 -11.41
N LEU A 155 -7.25 1.72 -11.43
CA LEU A 155 -6.45 2.02 -10.25
C LEU A 155 -7.29 2.68 -9.16
N SER A 156 -7.31 2.07 -8.02
CA SER A 156 -7.87 2.61 -6.79
C SER A 156 -6.77 3.14 -5.89
N VAL A 157 -7.05 4.20 -5.17
CA VAL A 157 -6.11 4.78 -4.21
C VAL A 157 -6.66 4.64 -2.79
N GLN A 158 -5.87 4.00 -1.95
CA GLN A 158 -6.07 4.02 -0.51
C GLN A 158 -5.21 5.14 0.10
N ARG A 159 -5.80 5.93 0.96
CA ARG A 159 -5.14 7.03 1.69
C ARG A 159 -5.19 6.75 3.17
N VAL A 160 -4.05 6.83 3.83
CA VAL A 160 -3.92 6.58 5.26
C VAL A 160 -3.17 7.74 5.88
N ALA A 161 -3.84 8.49 6.76
CA ALA A 161 -3.20 9.46 7.62
C ALA A 161 -2.96 8.83 8.99
N LEU A 162 -1.76 8.99 9.53
CA LEU A 162 -1.39 8.46 10.84
C LEU A 162 -0.60 9.51 11.61
N ALA A 163 -0.78 9.51 12.93
CA ALA A 163 0.01 10.29 13.86
C ALA A 163 0.24 9.47 15.14
N ASN A 164 1.49 9.38 15.56
CA ASN A 164 1.90 8.61 16.72
C ASN A 164 2.76 9.47 17.63
N LEU A 165 2.57 9.31 18.95
CA LEU A 165 3.41 9.87 19.99
C LEU A 165 3.79 8.76 20.95
N ARG A 166 5.08 8.64 21.22
CA ARG A 166 5.62 7.75 22.23
C ARG A 166 6.47 8.56 23.22
N LEU A 167 6.19 8.37 24.50
CA LEU A 167 7.02 8.85 25.61
C LEU A 167 7.61 7.65 26.32
N SER A 168 8.92 7.62 26.46
CA SER A 168 9.66 6.54 27.10
C SER A 168 10.48 7.09 28.24
N TYR A 169 10.27 6.56 29.43
CA TYR A 169 11.06 6.87 30.62
C TYR A 169 11.83 5.63 31.07
N LEU A 170 13.11 5.78 31.32
CA LEU A 170 13.98 4.72 31.81
C LEU A 170 14.94 5.27 32.86
N ASN A 171 14.82 4.79 34.10
CA ASN A 171 15.78 5.04 35.16
C ASN A 171 16.55 3.73 35.43
N THR A 172 17.83 3.73 35.03
CA THR A 172 18.70 2.55 35.11
C THR A 172 19.19 2.32 36.58
N ILE A 173 19.13 3.33 37.43
CA ILE A 173 19.54 3.22 38.85
C ILE A 173 18.45 2.52 39.66
N THR A 174 17.20 2.94 39.47
CA THR A 174 16.05 2.36 40.20
C THR A 174 15.41 1.18 39.44
N LEU A 175 15.86 0.87 38.22
CA LEU A 175 15.31 -0.11 37.30
C LEU A 175 13.83 0.14 37.00
N PHE A 176 13.38 1.38 37.14
CA PHE A 176 12.00 1.76 36.84
C PHE A 176 11.89 2.29 35.41
N SER A 177 10.91 1.76 34.68
CA SER A 177 10.63 2.20 33.30
C SER A 177 9.13 2.23 33.03
N TRP A 178 8.72 3.15 32.16
CA TRP A 178 7.39 3.18 31.59
C TRP A 178 7.41 3.71 30.16
N ASN A 179 6.39 3.33 29.39
CA ASN A 179 6.16 3.82 28.05
C ASN A 179 4.69 4.19 27.90
N VAL A 180 4.43 5.36 27.32
CA VAL A 180 3.09 5.79 26.90
C VAL A 180 3.09 5.90 25.39
N TYR A 181 2.10 5.32 24.77
CA TYR A 181 1.88 5.38 23.32
C TYR A 181 0.49 5.91 23.04
N VAL A 182 0.41 6.93 22.17
CA VAL A 182 -0.83 7.50 21.66
C VAL A 182 -0.76 7.46 20.15
N GLY A 183 -1.74 6.83 19.51
CA GLY A 183 -1.82 6.72 18.06
C GLY A 183 -3.17 7.15 17.53
N TRP A 184 -3.16 7.79 16.37
CA TRP A 184 -4.34 8.11 15.59
C TRP A 184 -4.14 7.65 14.15
N THR A 185 -5.16 7.05 13.57
CA THR A 185 -5.14 6.58 12.19
C THR A 185 -6.48 6.85 11.54
N ARG A 186 -6.44 7.38 10.31
CA ARG A 186 -7.61 7.53 9.44
C ARG A 186 -7.30 6.94 8.08
N SER A 187 -8.13 6.00 7.65
CA SER A 187 -8.02 5.38 6.33
C SER A 187 -9.23 5.73 5.48
N THR A 188 -9.00 6.04 4.21
CA THR A 188 -10.03 6.22 3.18
C THR A 188 -9.60 5.49 1.92
N SER A 189 -10.56 4.95 1.18
CA SER A 189 -10.32 4.25 -0.08
C SER A 189 -11.30 4.72 -1.15
N ASP A 190 -10.84 4.81 -2.39
CA ASP A 190 -11.67 5.15 -3.55
C ASP A 190 -12.72 4.08 -3.83
N HIS A 191 -12.51 2.87 -3.34
CA HIS A 191 -13.47 1.78 -3.47
C HIS A 191 -13.52 0.93 -2.19
N TYR A 192 -14.58 0.17 -2.04
CA TYR A 192 -14.74 -0.86 -1.02
C TYR A 192 -15.34 -2.11 -1.62
N LEU A 193 -15.11 -3.26 -0.99
CA LEU A 193 -15.71 -4.52 -1.40
C LEU A 193 -17.10 -4.66 -0.75
N LYS A 194 -18.13 -4.73 -1.61
CA LYS A 194 -19.49 -5.03 -1.20
C LYS A 194 -19.72 -6.52 -1.28
N SER A 195 -20.23 -7.10 -0.19
CA SER A 195 -20.63 -8.51 -0.16
C SER A 195 -22.05 -8.66 -0.67
N LEU A 196 -22.23 -9.48 -1.68
CA LEU A 196 -23.53 -9.92 -2.18
C LEU A 196 -23.71 -11.39 -1.78
N TYR A 197 -24.69 -11.64 -0.93
CA TYR A 197 -25.01 -12.97 -0.45
C TYR A 197 -26.00 -13.64 -1.41
N MET A 198 -25.56 -14.73 -2.03
CA MET A 198 -26.38 -15.61 -2.85
C MET A 198 -26.70 -16.89 -2.06
N PRO A 199 -27.71 -17.68 -2.43
CA PRO A 199 -28.06 -18.88 -1.68
C PRO A 199 -26.89 -19.85 -1.45
N ASP A 200 -26.02 -20.00 -2.45
CA ASP A 200 -24.95 -21.00 -2.44
C ASP A 200 -23.54 -20.40 -2.27
N TYR A 201 -23.37 -19.09 -2.44
CA TYR A 201 -22.07 -18.42 -2.39
C TYR A 201 -22.15 -16.95 -2.02
N THR A 202 -21.02 -16.38 -1.66
CA THR A 202 -20.85 -14.93 -1.44
C THR A 202 -20.00 -14.35 -2.56
N LEU A 203 -20.48 -13.28 -3.19
CA LEU A 203 -19.77 -12.53 -4.21
C LEU A 203 -19.27 -11.19 -3.64
N PHE A 204 -17.97 -10.95 -3.71
CA PHE A 204 -17.36 -9.67 -3.40
C PHE A 204 -17.22 -8.84 -4.68
N VAL A 205 -17.88 -7.68 -4.69
CA VAL A 205 -17.87 -6.75 -5.83
C VAL A 205 -17.24 -5.44 -5.39
N PRO A 206 -16.22 -4.94 -6.10
CA PRO A 206 -15.69 -3.61 -5.83
C PRO A 206 -16.71 -2.54 -6.23
N VAL A 207 -16.96 -1.61 -5.31
CA VAL A 207 -17.87 -0.49 -5.53
C VAL A 207 -17.11 0.80 -5.25
N TRP A 208 -17.23 1.77 -6.15
CA TRP A 208 -16.63 3.08 -5.99
C TRP A 208 -17.26 3.85 -4.84
N ASN A 209 -16.44 4.54 -4.09
CA ASN A 209 -16.88 5.37 -2.97
C ASN A 209 -17.13 6.81 -3.47
N ASP A 210 -18.38 7.15 -3.71
CA ASP A 210 -18.78 8.48 -4.22
C ASP A 210 -18.45 9.65 -3.25
N ARG A 211 -18.10 9.34 -1.99
CA ARG A 211 -17.73 10.35 -0.99
C ARG A 211 -16.29 10.87 -1.13
N THR A 212 -15.51 10.32 -2.04
CA THR A 212 -14.09 10.68 -2.26
C THR A 212 -13.86 11.52 -3.53
N LYS A 213 -14.95 11.90 -4.21
CA LYS A 213 -14.91 12.80 -5.38
C LYS A 213 -14.91 14.24 -4.96
#